data_bc8aad1b224f831308da9be737bad3c7
#
_entry.id   bc8aad1b224f831308da9be737bad3c7
#
_cell.length_a   1.000
_cell.length_b   1.000
_cell.length_c   1.000
_cell.angle_alpha   90.00
_cell.angle_beta   90.00
_cell.angle_gamma   90.00
#
_symmetry.space_group_name_H-M   'P 1'
#
loop_
_entity.id
_entity.type
_entity.pdbx_description
1 polymer ?
#
loop_
_entity_poly.entity_id
_entity_poly.type
_entity_poly.pdbx_seq_one_letter_code
_entity_poly.pdbx_strand_id
1 'polypeptide(L)'
;MDASDGRIGLAAYSASKGGVVGMTLPLARDPARNGIRNMTIAPGIFGTPMLFTMPQEVQDALAASVPFPSRLGTPADYAKLVHQIITNEMLNGEVIRLDGAIRLAPK
;
A
#
# COMPACT_ATOMS: atom_id res chain seq x y z
N MET A 1 0.11 4.81 -3.24
CA MET A 1 1.37 5.41 -3.71
C MET A 1 2.45 5.16 -2.68
N ASP A 2 3.55 4.58 -3.08
CA ASP A 2 4.62 4.19 -2.16
C ASP A 2 5.70 5.29 -2.11
N ALA A 3 6.31 5.45 -0.94
CA ALA A 3 7.44 6.34 -0.73
C ALA A 3 8.66 5.98 -1.59
N SER A 4 8.79 4.74 -1.99
CA SER A 4 9.91 4.24 -2.80
C SER A 4 9.79 4.48 -4.31
N ASP A 5 8.64 4.97 -4.78
CA ASP A 5 8.40 5.11 -6.22
C ASP A 5 9.12 6.31 -6.86
N GLY A 6 9.63 7.26 -6.07
CA GLY A 6 10.55 8.30 -6.53
C GLY A 6 9.95 9.32 -7.49
N ARG A 7 8.66 9.64 -7.39
CA ARG A 7 8.02 10.63 -8.26
C ARG A 7 8.56 12.04 -8.04
N ILE A 8 8.75 12.75 -9.13
CA ILE A 8 9.19 14.15 -9.11
C ILE A 8 8.13 15.05 -8.44
N GLY A 9 8.57 15.96 -7.58
CA GLY A 9 7.71 16.90 -6.87
C GLY A 9 7.04 16.36 -5.61
N LEU A 10 7.35 15.13 -5.20
CA LEU A 10 6.75 14.48 -4.03
C LEU A 10 7.72 14.20 -2.89
N ALA A 11 8.80 15.03 -2.75
CA ALA A 11 9.80 14.79 -1.72
C ALA A 11 9.23 14.78 -0.31
N ALA A 12 8.40 15.76 0.06
CA ALA A 12 7.77 15.82 1.38
C ALA A 12 6.80 14.67 1.62
N TYR A 13 6.00 14.33 0.61
CA TYR A 13 5.10 13.18 0.66
C TYR A 13 5.88 11.89 0.85
N SER A 14 6.93 11.68 0.05
CA SER A 14 7.79 10.51 0.16
C SER A 14 8.48 10.41 1.52
N ALA A 15 8.93 11.53 2.08
CA ALA A 15 9.52 11.56 3.41
C ALA A 15 8.52 11.14 4.49
N SER A 16 7.26 11.63 4.43
CA SER A 16 6.22 11.25 5.39
C SER A 16 5.86 9.78 5.29
N LYS A 17 5.70 9.25 4.08
CA LYS A 17 5.39 7.83 3.85
C LYS A 17 6.57 6.93 4.18
N GLY A 18 7.79 7.36 3.86
CA GLY A 18 9.02 6.68 4.29
C GLY A 18 9.15 6.62 5.80
N GLY A 19 8.73 7.69 6.50
CA GLY A 19 8.65 7.70 7.95
C GLY A 19 7.70 6.62 8.50
N VAL A 20 6.52 6.47 7.91
CA VAL A 20 5.57 5.40 8.30
C VAL A 20 6.20 4.03 8.09
N VAL A 21 6.81 3.80 6.93
CA VAL A 21 7.50 2.53 6.63
C VAL A 21 8.64 2.29 7.64
N GLY A 22 9.44 3.32 7.91
CA GLY A 22 10.56 3.23 8.86
C GLY A 22 10.14 2.95 10.30
N MET A 23 8.94 3.37 10.70
CA MET A 23 8.39 3.08 12.03
C MET A 23 7.87 1.64 12.18
N THR A 24 7.66 0.92 11.11
CA THR A 24 6.98 -0.38 11.15
C THR A 24 7.69 -1.37 12.06
N LEU A 25 8.97 -1.59 11.87
CA LEU A 25 9.73 -2.55 12.67
C LEU A 25 9.93 -2.09 14.13
N PRO A 26 10.33 -0.85 14.42
CA PRO A 26 10.40 -0.36 15.80
C PRO A 26 9.08 -0.50 16.55
N LEU A 27 7.95 -0.11 15.92
CA LEU A 27 6.62 -0.22 16.53
C LEU A 27 6.16 -1.67 16.72
N ALA A 28 6.74 -2.61 15.99
CA ALA A 28 6.49 -4.03 16.24
C ALA A 28 7.31 -4.57 17.41
N ARG A 29 8.52 -4.06 17.58
CA ARG A 29 9.47 -4.55 18.59
C ARG A 29 9.21 -3.96 19.97
N ASP A 30 8.87 -2.69 20.05
CA ASP A 30 8.64 -2.00 21.32
C ASP A 30 7.51 -2.66 22.15
N PRO A 31 6.30 -2.88 21.60
CA PRO A 31 5.20 -3.49 22.35
C PRO A 31 5.17 -5.03 22.27
N ALA A 32 6.18 -5.67 21.70
CA ALA A 32 6.20 -7.13 21.52
C ALA A 32 6.01 -7.86 22.85
N ARG A 33 6.61 -7.35 23.93
CA ARG A 33 6.44 -7.89 25.29
C ARG A 33 5.00 -7.86 25.78
N ASN A 34 4.16 -7.01 25.19
CA ASN A 34 2.74 -6.88 25.53
C ASN A 34 1.84 -7.71 24.58
N GLY A 35 2.43 -8.51 23.69
CA GLY A 35 1.67 -9.33 22.76
C GLY A 35 1.00 -8.52 21.63
N ILE A 36 1.55 -7.37 21.26
CA ILE A 36 1.00 -6.50 20.21
C ILE A 36 1.86 -6.64 18.96
N ARG A 37 1.23 -6.90 17.83
CA ARG A 37 1.84 -6.93 16.52
C ARG A 37 1.58 -5.62 15.78
N ASN A 38 2.51 -5.23 14.92
CA ASN A 38 2.38 -4.08 14.05
C ASN A 38 2.78 -4.44 12.62
N MET A 39 1.88 -4.20 11.68
CA MET A 39 2.10 -4.43 10.25
C MET A 39 1.72 -3.20 9.45
N THR A 40 2.38 -3.01 8.33
CA THR A 40 2.07 -1.93 7.39
C THR A 40 1.67 -2.52 6.04
N ILE A 41 0.56 -2.02 5.49
CA ILE A 41 0.13 -2.33 4.13
C ILE A 41 0.47 -1.15 3.24
N ALA A 42 1.13 -1.41 2.11
CA ALA A 42 1.41 -0.41 1.08
C ALA A 42 0.52 -0.71 -0.14
N PRO A 43 -0.69 -0.12 -0.22
CA PRO A 43 -1.60 -0.39 -1.32
C PRO A 43 -1.17 0.34 -2.59
N GLY A 44 -1.46 -0.28 -3.73
CA GLY A 44 -1.33 0.34 -5.04
C GLY A 44 -2.56 1.20 -5.38
N ILE A 45 -3.06 1.06 -6.60
CA ILE A 45 -4.21 1.84 -7.07
C ILE A 45 -5.49 1.04 -6.82
N PHE A 46 -6.35 1.56 -5.96
CA PHE A 46 -7.61 0.93 -5.59
C PHE A 46 -8.80 1.74 -6.08
N GLY A 47 -9.85 1.03 -6.51
CA GLY A 47 -11.14 1.62 -6.85
C GLY A 47 -11.82 2.16 -5.60
N THR A 48 -11.75 3.46 -5.41
CA THR A 48 -12.37 4.18 -4.30
C THR A 48 -13.35 5.20 -4.85
N PRO A 49 -14.31 5.70 -4.03
CA PRO A 49 -15.20 6.78 -4.48
C PRO A 49 -14.44 7.98 -5.07
N MET A 50 -13.30 8.34 -4.50
CA MET A 50 -12.47 9.43 -5.02
C MET A 50 -11.93 9.11 -6.41
N LEU A 51 -11.45 7.89 -6.63
CA LEU A 51 -10.94 7.48 -7.96
C LEU A 51 -12.07 7.47 -9.00
N PHE A 52 -13.25 7.02 -8.62
CA PHE A 52 -14.39 6.92 -9.52
C PHE A 52 -14.98 8.30 -9.93
N THR A 53 -14.52 9.40 -9.31
CA THR A 53 -14.83 10.76 -9.80
C THR A 53 -14.03 11.15 -11.03
N MET A 54 -12.96 10.42 -11.36
CA MET A 54 -12.13 10.68 -12.52
C MET A 54 -12.82 10.22 -13.82
N PRO A 55 -12.47 10.82 -14.99
CA PRO A 55 -12.97 10.33 -16.28
C PRO A 55 -12.67 8.85 -16.47
N GLN A 56 -13.56 8.13 -17.17
CA GLN A 56 -13.41 6.69 -17.39
C GLN A 56 -12.09 6.34 -18.08
N GLU A 57 -11.65 7.16 -19.04
CA GLU A 57 -10.38 6.95 -19.73
C GLU A 57 -9.18 6.96 -18.79
N VAL A 58 -9.22 7.82 -17.76
CA VAL A 58 -8.17 7.87 -16.74
C VAL A 58 -8.21 6.62 -15.86
N GLN A 59 -9.41 6.19 -15.46
CA GLN A 59 -9.59 4.95 -14.71
C GLN A 59 -9.05 3.75 -15.47
N ASP A 60 -9.39 3.65 -16.76
CA ASP A 60 -8.94 2.56 -17.62
C ASP A 60 -7.42 2.55 -17.81
N ALA A 61 -6.83 3.73 -17.99
CA ALA A 61 -5.38 3.87 -18.11
C ALA A 61 -4.65 3.46 -16.83
N LEU A 62 -5.18 3.83 -15.67
CA LEU A 62 -4.61 3.43 -14.37
C LEU A 62 -4.71 1.92 -14.17
N ALA A 63 -5.86 1.33 -14.47
CA ALA A 63 -6.03 -0.12 -14.39
C ALA A 63 -5.06 -0.87 -15.30
N ALA A 64 -4.88 -0.39 -16.54
CA ALA A 64 -3.97 -0.98 -17.51
C ALA A 64 -2.49 -0.85 -17.12
N SER A 65 -2.15 0.13 -16.28
CA SER A 65 -0.77 0.32 -15.80
C SER A 65 -0.34 -0.69 -14.73
N VAL A 66 -1.28 -1.42 -14.15
CA VAL A 66 -0.98 -2.49 -13.19
C VAL A 66 -0.49 -3.73 -13.95
N PRO A 67 0.71 -4.23 -13.66
CA PRO A 67 1.27 -5.38 -14.40
C PRO A 67 0.39 -6.63 -14.33
N PHE A 68 0.05 -7.10 -13.11
CA PHE A 68 -0.82 -8.27 -12.94
C PHE A 68 -1.30 -8.41 -11.50
N PRO A 69 -2.60 -8.61 -11.26
CA PRO A 69 -3.69 -8.57 -12.25
C PRO A 69 -3.89 -7.15 -12.78
N SER A 70 -4.14 -7.02 -14.09
CA SER A 70 -4.23 -5.71 -14.76
C SER A 70 -5.60 -5.07 -14.53
N ARG A 71 -5.84 -4.64 -13.33
CA ARG A 71 -7.07 -4.01 -12.86
C ARG A 71 -6.80 -3.17 -11.62
N LEU A 72 -7.77 -2.32 -11.27
CA LEU A 72 -7.76 -1.66 -9.97
C LEU A 72 -7.94 -2.67 -8.84
N GLY A 73 -7.30 -2.43 -7.71
CA GLY A 73 -7.62 -3.16 -6.49
C GLY A 73 -9.03 -2.82 -6.00
N THR A 74 -9.66 -3.76 -5.33
CA THR A 74 -10.99 -3.58 -4.75
C THR A 74 -10.91 -3.50 -3.22
N PRO A 75 -11.91 -2.92 -2.54
CA PRO A 75 -11.99 -2.99 -1.09
C PRO A 75 -11.88 -4.42 -0.55
N ALA A 76 -12.43 -5.39 -1.27
CA ALA A 76 -12.35 -6.80 -0.89
C ALA A 76 -10.92 -7.34 -0.94
N ASP A 77 -10.11 -6.92 -1.92
CA ASP A 77 -8.69 -7.29 -1.99
C ASP A 77 -7.95 -6.80 -0.75
N TYR A 78 -8.20 -5.56 -0.34
CA TYR A 78 -7.59 -4.97 0.85
C TYR A 78 -8.04 -5.70 2.13
N ALA A 79 -9.34 -5.88 2.30
CA ALA A 79 -9.92 -6.55 3.46
C ALA A 79 -9.40 -7.99 3.62
N LYS A 80 -9.19 -8.68 2.50
CA LYS A 80 -8.63 -10.03 2.49
C LYS A 80 -7.22 -10.06 3.08
N LEU A 81 -6.37 -9.11 2.72
CA LEU A 81 -5.02 -9.02 3.30
C LEU A 81 -5.08 -8.68 4.78
N VAL A 82 -5.92 -7.74 5.19
CA VAL A 82 -6.12 -7.41 6.61
C VAL A 82 -6.51 -8.65 7.40
N HIS A 83 -7.47 -9.42 6.90
CA HIS A 83 -7.89 -10.67 7.54
C HIS A 83 -6.72 -11.67 7.64
N GLN A 84 -5.93 -11.82 6.59
CA GLN A 84 -4.76 -12.69 6.59
C GLN A 84 -3.71 -12.25 7.62
N ILE A 85 -3.49 -10.95 7.78
CA ILE A 85 -2.59 -10.40 8.79
C ILE A 85 -3.10 -10.72 10.20
N ILE A 86 -4.40 -10.52 10.45
CA ILE A 86 -5.01 -10.77 11.75
C ILE A 86 -4.91 -12.25 12.13
N THR A 87 -5.16 -13.14 11.21
CA THR A 87 -5.23 -14.59 11.45
C THR A 87 -3.88 -15.28 11.39
N ASN A 88 -2.85 -14.65 10.83
CA ASN A 88 -1.49 -15.19 10.79
C ASN A 88 -0.61 -14.51 11.82
N GLU A 89 -0.50 -15.14 12.98
CA GLU A 89 0.17 -14.58 14.15
C GLU A 89 1.67 -14.34 13.99
N MET A 90 2.31 -14.98 13.02
CA MET A 90 3.74 -14.80 12.75
C MET A 90 4.06 -13.54 11.94
N LEU A 91 3.05 -12.90 11.33
CA LEU A 91 3.24 -11.64 10.63
C LEU A 91 3.39 -10.51 11.64
N ASN A 92 4.57 -9.92 11.70
CA ASN A 92 4.86 -8.81 12.60
C ASN A 92 6.06 -8.00 12.09
N GLY A 93 5.95 -6.68 12.13
CA GLY A 93 7.07 -5.79 11.80
C GLY A 93 7.39 -5.67 10.30
N GLU A 94 6.49 -6.09 9.44
CA GLU A 94 6.72 -6.13 7.99
C GLU A 94 5.83 -5.16 7.24
N VAL A 95 6.30 -4.74 6.07
CA VAL A 95 5.54 -3.94 5.10
C VAL A 95 5.16 -4.86 3.94
N ILE A 96 3.86 -4.96 3.65
CA ILE A 96 3.37 -5.77 2.53
C ILE A 96 2.80 -4.85 1.47
N ARG A 97 3.39 -4.88 0.28
CA ARG A 97 2.82 -4.19 -0.89
C ARG A 97 1.65 -5.01 -1.43
N LEU A 98 0.55 -4.30 -1.72
CA LEU A 98 -0.66 -4.89 -2.30
C LEU A 98 -1.04 -4.05 -3.52
N ASP A 99 -0.36 -4.29 -4.65
CA ASP A 99 -0.33 -3.33 -5.75
C ASP A 99 -0.21 -3.95 -7.15
N GLY A 100 -0.25 -5.26 -7.28
CA GLY A 100 -0.10 -5.92 -8.58
C GLY A 100 1.23 -5.65 -9.27
N ALA A 101 2.26 -5.33 -8.50
CA ALA A 101 3.61 -5.00 -8.96
C ALA A 101 3.73 -3.65 -9.69
N ILE A 102 2.78 -2.74 -9.48
CA ILE A 102 2.88 -1.41 -10.09
C ILE A 102 4.04 -0.62 -9.50
N ARG A 103 4.70 0.14 -10.36
CA ARG A 103 5.61 1.21 -9.99
C ARG A 103 5.23 2.45 -10.79
N LEU A 104 5.04 3.56 -10.09
CA LEU A 104 4.60 4.79 -10.76
C LEU A 104 5.76 5.37 -11.59
N ALA A 105 5.40 5.93 -12.75
CA ALA A 105 6.38 6.65 -13.59
C ALA A 105 6.94 7.86 -12.82
N PRO A 106 8.22 8.26 -13.09
CA PRO A 106 8.81 9.43 -12.44
C PRO A 106 8.08 10.75 -12.74
N LYS A 107 7.34 10.78 -13.86
CA LYS A 107 6.53 11.93 -14.29
C LYS A 107 5.09 11.52 -14.58
#